data_0892bb8ee15a0c796ada81d767644933
#
_entry.id   0892bb8ee15a0c796ada81d767644933
#
_cell.length_a   1.000
_cell.length_b   1.000
_cell.length_c   1.000
_cell.angle_alpha   90.00
_cell.angle_beta   90.00
_cell.angle_gamma   90.00
#
_symmetry.space_group_name_H-M   'P 1'
#
loop_
_entity.id
_entity.type
_entity.pdbx_description
1 polymer ?
#
loop_
_entity_poly.entity_id
_entity_poly.type
_entity_poly.pdbx_seq_one_letter_code
_entity_poly.pdbx_strand_id
1 'polypeptide(L)'
;MEDGKKMKILYEDNHIIVVIKECNIPVQEDISKDKDMLTIIKEYIKEKYNKPGNVYLGLVHRLDRPVGGVMVFARTSKAASRLSEQIRDKKIEKRYIALTHNHTKKHEILIDKLSKDEKTNTSYVSDSGKESILEYMKSSCEGAYSSP
;
A
#
# COMPACT_ATOMS: atom_id res chain seq x y z
N MET A 1 4.72 1.27 -29.40
CA MET A 1 5.51 0.42 -28.46
C MET A 1 5.72 1.29 -27.24
N GLU A 2 4.85 1.12 -26.22
CA GLU A 2 4.94 1.87 -24.98
C GLU A 2 6.10 1.32 -24.15
N ASP A 3 7.01 2.20 -23.75
CA ASP A 3 8.08 1.90 -22.83
C ASP A 3 7.50 1.24 -21.56
N GLY A 4 7.69 -0.06 -21.43
CA GLY A 4 7.27 -0.82 -20.27
C GLY A 4 7.97 -0.27 -19.03
N LYS A 5 7.27 0.57 -18.28
CA LYS A 5 7.77 1.18 -17.05
C LYS A 5 8.19 0.07 -16.09
N LYS A 6 9.50 -0.16 -16.04
CA LYS A 6 10.10 -1.25 -15.28
C LYS A 6 9.81 -1.02 -13.80
N MET A 7 9.14 -1.99 -13.14
CA MET A 7 8.86 -1.96 -11.71
C MET A 7 10.14 -1.64 -10.92
N LYS A 8 10.07 -0.64 -10.04
CA LYS A 8 11.21 -0.26 -9.20
C LYS A 8 11.29 -1.15 -7.97
N ILE A 9 12.33 -1.97 -7.90
CA ILE A 9 12.65 -2.84 -6.76
C ILE A 9 13.61 -2.09 -5.85
N LEU A 10 13.26 -1.99 -4.56
CA LEU A 10 14.06 -1.32 -3.53
C LEU A 10 14.93 -2.32 -2.77
N TYR A 11 14.41 -3.53 -2.56
CA TYR A 11 15.10 -4.60 -1.85
C TYR A 11 14.57 -5.95 -2.30
N GLU A 12 15.43 -6.94 -2.36
CA GLU A 12 15.05 -8.31 -2.67
C GLU A 12 16.03 -9.30 -2.04
N ASP A 13 15.49 -10.30 -1.35
CA ASP A 13 16.22 -11.45 -0.86
C ASP A 13 15.41 -12.75 -1.04
N ASN A 14 15.82 -13.85 -0.40
CA ASN A 14 15.13 -15.14 -0.48
C ASN A 14 13.76 -15.15 0.22
N HIS A 15 13.47 -14.18 1.08
CA HIS A 15 12.29 -14.15 1.95
C HIS A 15 11.29 -13.07 1.60
N ILE A 16 11.77 -11.89 1.17
CA ILE A 16 10.93 -10.73 0.87
C ILE A 16 11.35 -10.04 -0.43
N ILE A 17 10.43 -9.30 -1.00
CA ILE A 17 10.69 -8.32 -2.05
C ILE A 17 9.98 -7.02 -1.71
N VAL A 18 10.69 -5.90 -1.82
CA VAL A 18 10.18 -4.55 -1.56
C VAL A 18 10.21 -3.77 -2.86
N VAL A 19 9.06 -3.23 -3.24
CA VAL A 19 8.89 -2.53 -4.52
C VAL A 19 8.16 -1.21 -4.33
N ILE A 20 8.27 -0.33 -5.31
CA ILE A 20 7.37 0.82 -5.43
C ILE A 20 6.18 0.42 -6.29
N LYS A 21 4.98 0.52 -5.70
CA LYS A 21 3.73 0.46 -6.44
C LYS A 21 3.47 1.84 -7.05
N GLU A 22 3.30 1.91 -8.34
CA GLU A 22 2.85 3.12 -9.03
C GLU A 22 1.35 3.38 -8.74
N CYS A 23 0.94 4.65 -8.88
CA CYS A 23 -0.48 5.00 -8.81
C CYS A 23 -1.28 4.27 -9.90
N ASN A 24 -2.53 3.97 -9.62
CA ASN A 24 -3.50 3.32 -10.51
C ASN A 24 -3.21 1.85 -10.88
N ILE A 25 -2.17 1.22 -10.33
CA ILE A 25 -1.95 -0.22 -10.44
C ILE A 25 -2.68 -0.92 -9.28
N PRO A 26 -3.58 -1.89 -9.53
CA PRO A 26 -4.18 -2.69 -8.46
C PRO A 26 -3.13 -3.58 -7.78
N VAL A 27 -3.32 -3.86 -6.50
CA VAL A 27 -2.39 -4.74 -5.76
C VAL A 27 -2.65 -6.21 -6.06
N GLN A 28 -3.90 -6.57 -6.24
CA GLN A 28 -4.38 -7.90 -6.60
C GLN A 28 -5.47 -7.76 -7.68
N GLU A 29 -5.77 -8.85 -8.35
CA GLU A 29 -6.82 -8.88 -9.38
C GLU A 29 -8.12 -8.22 -8.88
N ASP A 30 -8.68 -7.33 -9.69
CA ASP A 30 -9.94 -6.65 -9.46
C ASP A 30 -10.86 -6.74 -10.70
N ILE A 31 -12.01 -6.08 -10.64
CA ILE A 31 -13.04 -6.12 -11.71
C ILE A 31 -12.48 -5.55 -13.04
N SER A 32 -11.48 -4.67 -13.00
CA SER A 32 -10.92 -4.04 -14.20
C SER A 32 -10.13 -5.02 -15.07
N LYS A 33 -9.66 -6.13 -14.49
CA LYS A 33 -8.73 -7.09 -15.10
C LYS A 33 -7.39 -6.47 -15.53
N ASP A 34 -7.07 -5.30 -15.03
CA ASP A 34 -5.75 -4.71 -15.23
C ASP A 34 -4.69 -5.56 -14.54
N LYS A 35 -3.48 -5.55 -15.11
CA LYS A 35 -2.36 -6.30 -14.55
C LYS A 35 -2.02 -5.76 -13.16
N ASP A 36 -2.12 -6.61 -12.16
CA ASP A 36 -1.93 -6.28 -10.75
C ASP A 36 -0.48 -6.53 -10.29
N MET A 37 -0.14 -5.96 -9.12
CA MET A 37 1.21 -6.06 -8.55
C MET A 37 1.65 -7.51 -8.27
N LEU A 38 0.73 -8.37 -7.80
CA LEU A 38 1.07 -9.78 -7.56
C LEU A 38 1.49 -10.48 -8.84
N THR A 39 0.76 -10.23 -9.93
CA THR A 39 1.05 -10.80 -11.25
C THR A 39 2.39 -10.27 -11.78
N ILE A 40 2.59 -8.95 -11.74
CA ILE A 40 3.84 -8.31 -12.20
C ILE A 40 5.07 -8.88 -11.47
N ILE A 41 4.99 -8.98 -10.13
CA ILE A 41 6.11 -9.46 -9.32
C ILE A 41 6.36 -10.95 -9.53
N LYS A 42 5.31 -11.77 -9.64
CA LYS A 42 5.45 -13.21 -9.92
C LYS A 42 6.13 -13.48 -11.26
N GLU A 43 5.75 -12.73 -12.30
CA GLU A 43 6.38 -12.81 -13.62
C GLU A 43 7.86 -12.44 -13.55
N TYR A 44 8.17 -11.31 -12.89
CA TYR A 44 9.57 -10.89 -12.67
C TYR A 44 10.40 -11.96 -11.97
N ILE A 45 9.89 -12.56 -10.87
CA ILE A 45 10.59 -13.59 -10.13
C ILE A 45 10.76 -14.85 -10.99
N LYS A 46 9.72 -15.21 -11.76
CA LYS A 46 9.76 -16.38 -12.65
C LYS A 46 10.83 -16.23 -13.73
N GLU A 47 10.88 -15.08 -14.37
CA GLU A 47 11.86 -14.75 -15.40
C GLU A 47 13.28 -14.70 -14.84
N LYS A 48 13.49 -13.89 -13.77
CA LYS A 48 14.83 -13.68 -13.18
C LYS A 48 15.49 -14.96 -12.69
N TYR A 49 14.71 -15.89 -12.14
CA TYR A 49 15.23 -17.11 -11.52
C TYR A 49 14.95 -18.38 -12.34
N ASN A 50 14.47 -18.25 -13.58
CA ASN A 50 14.11 -19.35 -14.47
C ASN A 50 13.27 -20.44 -13.75
N LYS A 51 12.29 -20.03 -12.92
CA LYS A 51 11.50 -20.96 -12.11
C LYS A 51 10.48 -21.70 -12.98
N PRO A 52 10.53 -23.05 -13.05
CA PRO A 52 9.45 -23.81 -13.63
C PRO A 52 8.23 -23.79 -12.70
N GLY A 53 7.05 -23.55 -13.25
CA GLY A 53 5.80 -23.62 -12.49
C GLY A 53 5.41 -22.31 -11.76
N ASN A 54 4.58 -22.44 -10.71
CA ASN A 54 4.02 -21.33 -10.00
C ASN A 54 4.99 -20.72 -8.98
N VAL A 55 5.05 -19.39 -8.94
CA VAL A 55 5.82 -18.64 -7.95
C VAL A 55 4.89 -18.27 -6.78
N TYR A 56 5.30 -18.65 -5.57
CA TYR A 56 4.63 -18.16 -4.36
C TYR A 56 4.96 -16.68 -4.13
N LEU A 57 3.94 -15.88 -3.85
CA LEU A 57 4.07 -14.51 -3.41
C LEU A 57 2.94 -14.19 -2.43
N GLY A 58 3.28 -13.90 -1.17
CA GLY A 58 2.34 -13.59 -0.10
C GLY A 58 2.08 -12.09 -0.01
N LEU A 59 0.80 -11.72 -0.05
CA LEU A 59 0.33 -10.36 0.20
C LEU A 59 0.08 -10.18 1.70
N VAL A 60 0.79 -9.25 2.34
CA VAL A 60 0.71 -9.01 3.80
C VAL A 60 0.06 -7.66 4.14
N HIS A 61 0.07 -6.73 3.22
CA HIS A 61 -0.64 -5.43 3.32
C HIS A 61 -1.01 -4.91 1.93
N ARG A 62 -1.88 -3.91 1.88
CA ARG A 62 -2.34 -3.31 0.63
C ARG A 62 -2.24 -1.79 0.67
N LEU A 63 -2.08 -1.20 -0.49
CA LEU A 63 -2.36 0.20 -0.79
C LEU A 63 -3.55 0.24 -1.74
N ASP A 64 -4.38 1.25 -1.61
CA ASP A 64 -5.50 1.46 -2.53
C ASP A 64 -4.98 1.74 -3.95
N ARG A 65 -5.80 1.45 -4.95
CA ARG A 65 -5.41 1.56 -6.36
C ARG A 65 -4.84 2.94 -6.73
N PRO A 66 -5.45 4.09 -6.36
CA PRO A 66 -4.93 5.41 -6.69
C PRO A 66 -3.67 5.80 -5.91
N VAL A 67 -3.34 5.07 -4.83
CA VAL A 67 -2.21 5.39 -3.97
C VAL A 67 -0.94 4.72 -4.49
N GLY A 68 0.13 5.49 -4.66
CA GLY A 68 1.47 4.99 -4.91
C GLY A 68 2.27 4.85 -3.60
N GLY A 69 3.31 4.01 -3.60
CA GLY A 69 4.19 3.90 -2.43
C GLY A 69 4.92 2.58 -2.32
N VAL A 70 5.66 2.45 -1.23
CA VAL A 70 6.48 1.27 -0.93
C VAL A 70 5.59 0.13 -0.44
N MET A 71 5.78 -1.04 -1.03
CA MET A 71 5.11 -2.28 -0.61
C MET A 71 6.11 -3.40 -0.42
N VAL A 72 5.87 -4.22 0.61
CA VAL A 72 6.61 -5.45 0.87
C VAL A 72 5.72 -6.67 0.57
N PHE A 73 6.32 -7.65 -0.11
CA PHE A 73 5.70 -8.95 -0.38
C PHE A 73 6.59 -10.07 0.15
N ALA A 74 5.95 -11.14 0.62
CA ALA A 74 6.67 -12.30 1.12
C ALA A 74 6.92 -13.31 -0.01
N ARG A 75 8.15 -13.77 -0.14
CA ARG A 75 8.55 -14.80 -1.13
C ARG A 75 8.42 -16.21 -0.59
N THR A 76 8.10 -16.36 0.71
CA THR A 76 7.85 -17.65 1.36
C THR A 76 6.66 -17.53 2.32
N SER A 77 5.95 -18.64 2.57
CA SER A 77 4.84 -18.69 3.52
C SER A 77 5.28 -18.34 4.95
N LYS A 78 6.48 -18.74 5.34
CA LYS A 78 7.06 -18.42 6.65
C LYS A 78 7.30 -16.91 6.81
N ALA A 79 7.81 -16.23 5.76
CA ALA A 79 7.97 -14.79 5.78
C ALA A 79 6.60 -14.07 5.80
N ALA A 80 5.61 -14.57 5.05
CA ALA A 80 4.25 -14.02 5.08
C ALA A 80 3.63 -14.08 6.48
N SER A 81 3.75 -15.21 7.15
CA SER A 81 3.25 -15.37 8.53
C SER A 81 3.91 -14.38 9.50
N ARG A 82 5.24 -14.27 9.47
CA ARG A 82 6.00 -13.36 10.33
C ARG A 82 5.68 -11.88 10.07
N LEU A 83 5.59 -11.48 8.81
CA LEU A 83 5.23 -10.10 8.47
C LEU A 83 3.79 -9.78 8.87
N SER A 84 2.85 -10.70 8.65
CA SER A 84 1.45 -10.54 9.07
C SER A 84 1.32 -10.41 10.59
N GLU A 85 2.11 -11.16 11.36
CA GLU A 85 2.18 -11.04 12.81
C GLU A 85 2.70 -9.66 13.23
N GLN A 86 3.80 -9.18 12.65
CA GLN A 86 4.36 -7.86 12.95
C GLN A 86 3.38 -6.72 12.61
N ILE A 87 2.64 -6.85 11.51
CA ILE A 87 1.61 -5.86 11.12
C ILE A 87 0.46 -5.88 12.13
N ARG A 88 -0.04 -7.05 12.51
CA ARG A 88 -1.11 -7.22 13.51
C ARG A 88 -0.71 -6.66 14.86
N ASP A 89 0.52 -6.91 15.28
CA ASP A 89 1.08 -6.46 16.55
C ASP A 89 1.52 -4.99 16.52
N LYS A 90 1.24 -4.26 15.43
CA LYS A 90 1.60 -2.85 15.23
C LYS A 90 3.12 -2.58 15.39
N LYS A 91 3.98 -3.56 15.09
CA LYS A 91 5.44 -3.44 15.14
C LYS A 91 6.04 -2.78 13.88
N ILE A 92 5.24 -2.66 12.81
CA ILE A 92 5.64 -2.00 11.57
C ILE A 92 5.07 -0.58 11.58
N GLU A 93 5.95 0.40 11.57
CA GLU A 93 5.57 1.80 11.41
C GLU A 93 5.18 2.08 9.95
N LYS A 94 4.03 2.73 9.75
CA LYS A 94 3.53 3.13 8.42
C LYS A 94 3.47 4.64 8.34
N ARG A 95 4.21 5.22 7.41
CA ARG A 95 4.20 6.66 7.13
C ARG A 95 3.65 6.92 5.75
N TYR A 96 2.79 7.92 5.65
CA TYR A 96 2.15 8.35 4.43
C TYR A 96 2.33 9.84 4.24
N ILE A 97 2.35 10.28 2.99
CA ILE A 97 2.26 11.69 2.63
C ILE A 97 0.90 11.89 1.99
N ALA A 98 0.15 12.87 2.48
CA ALA A 98 -1.15 13.25 1.94
C ALA A 98 -1.20 14.76 1.70
N LEU A 99 -1.85 15.14 0.61
CA LEU A 99 -2.20 16.53 0.35
C LEU A 99 -3.60 16.77 0.90
N THR A 100 -3.74 17.80 1.73
CA THR A 100 -5.02 18.16 2.34
C THR A 100 -5.50 19.52 1.84
N HIS A 101 -6.83 19.69 1.76
CA HIS A 101 -7.44 21.01 1.56
C HIS A 101 -7.42 21.79 2.89
N ASN A 102 -7.28 23.09 2.78
CA ASN A 102 -7.28 24.03 3.91
C ASN A 102 -6.07 23.91 4.86
N HIS A 103 -6.08 24.77 5.89
CA HIS A 103 -5.02 24.80 6.89
C HIS A 103 -5.23 23.70 7.92
N THR A 104 -4.19 22.90 8.15
CA THR A 104 -4.14 21.93 9.24
C THR A 104 -3.29 22.48 10.39
N LYS A 105 -3.51 22.00 11.60
CA LYS A 105 -2.59 22.23 12.72
C LYS A 105 -1.20 21.69 12.38
N LYS A 106 -0.18 22.15 13.09
CA LYS A 106 1.19 21.70 12.89
C LYS A 106 1.35 20.20 13.22
N HIS A 107 0.66 19.74 14.25
CA HIS A 107 0.64 18.36 14.71
C HIS A 107 -0.69 18.07 15.40
N GLU A 108 -1.26 16.91 15.17
CA GLU A 108 -2.48 16.46 15.85
C GLU A 108 -2.60 14.95 15.82
N ILE A 109 -3.24 14.41 16.86
CA ILE A 109 -3.66 13.02 16.92
C ILE A 109 -5.19 13.00 16.84
N LEU A 110 -5.72 12.37 15.81
CA LEU A 110 -7.15 12.17 15.61
C LEU A 110 -7.53 10.78 16.13
N ILE A 111 -8.55 10.73 16.98
CA ILE A 111 -9.07 9.47 17.53
C ILE A 111 -10.57 9.46 17.29
N ASP A 112 -11.01 8.63 16.36
CA ASP A 112 -12.41 8.52 15.97
C ASP A 112 -12.84 7.05 15.92
N LYS A 113 -14.14 6.81 16.14
CA LYS A 113 -14.74 5.51 15.84
C LYS A 113 -15.33 5.55 14.44
N LEU A 114 -14.83 4.71 13.54
CA LEU A 114 -15.22 4.70 12.14
C LEU A 114 -16.00 3.44 11.80
N SER A 115 -17.15 3.62 11.16
CA SER A 115 -17.93 2.59 10.48
C SER A 115 -17.83 2.78 8.97
N LYS A 116 -18.05 1.71 8.22
CA LYS A 116 -18.01 1.73 6.76
C LYS A 116 -19.39 1.38 6.19
N ASP A 117 -19.87 2.21 5.30
CA ASP A 117 -20.97 1.84 4.41
C ASP A 117 -20.40 1.09 3.21
N GLU A 118 -20.70 -0.20 3.11
CA GLU A 118 -20.19 -1.06 2.04
C GLU A 118 -20.81 -0.75 0.66
N LYS A 119 -22.03 -0.20 0.63
CA LYS A 119 -22.71 0.13 -0.63
C LYS A 119 -22.08 1.33 -1.31
N THR A 120 -21.75 2.36 -0.54
CA THR A 120 -21.12 3.59 -1.04
C THR A 120 -19.60 3.57 -0.93
N ASN A 121 -19.03 2.56 -0.28
CA ASN A 121 -17.60 2.44 0.07
C ASN A 121 -17.08 3.67 0.85
N THR A 122 -17.94 4.28 1.68
CA THR A 122 -17.63 5.50 2.43
C THR A 122 -17.49 5.19 3.91
N SER A 123 -16.46 5.73 4.55
CA SER A 123 -16.29 5.66 6.00
C SER A 123 -16.89 6.90 6.66
N TYR A 124 -17.53 6.71 7.83
CA TYR A 124 -18.15 7.79 8.61
C TYR A 124 -17.94 7.56 10.10
N VAL A 125 -17.99 8.64 10.87
CA VAL A 125 -17.88 8.57 12.34
C VAL A 125 -19.17 7.99 12.93
N SER A 126 -19.04 7.03 13.83
CA SER A 126 -20.16 6.32 14.46
C SER A 126 -19.75 5.77 15.82
N ASP A 127 -20.61 5.90 16.84
CA ASP A 127 -20.36 5.40 18.19
C ASP A 127 -20.13 3.88 18.25
N SER A 128 -20.73 3.14 17.33
CA SER A 128 -20.55 1.68 17.16
C SER A 128 -19.36 1.32 16.27
N GLY A 129 -18.63 2.30 15.75
CA GLY A 129 -17.52 2.11 14.84
C GLY A 129 -16.28 1.56 15.53
N LYS A 130 -15.32 1.10 14.70
CA LYS A 130 -14.01 0.66 15.17
C LYS A 130 -13.13 1.85 15.48
N GLU A 131 -12.49 1.88 16.66
CA GLU A 131 -11.52 2.91 17.01
C GLU A 131 -10.40 2.99 15.97
N SER A 132 -10.16 4.18 15.48
CA SER A 132 -9.16 4.51 14.48
C SER A 132 -8.33 5.69 14.97
N ILE A 133 -7.03 5.53 14.96
CA ILE A 133 -6.07 6.54 15.43
C ILE A 133 -5.20 6.95 14.25
N LEU A 134 -5.12 8.26 14.01
CA LEU A 134 -4.26 8.87 13.01
C LEU A 134 -3.45 9.98 13.66
N GLU A 135 -2.15 9.87 13.64
CA GLU A 135 -1.23 10.95 13.97
C GLU A 135 -0.72 11.59 12.68
N TYR A 136 -0.77 12.89 12.59
CA TYR A 136 -0.19 13.62 11.47
C TYR A 136 0.70 14.78 11.92
N MET A 137 1.67 15.09 11.06
CA MET A 137 2.56 16.23 11.22
C MET A 137 2.58 17.01 9.90
N LYS A 138 2.30 18.31 9.97
CA LYS A 138 2.37 19.18 8.80
C LYS A 138 3.83 19.31 8.36
N SER A 139 4.13 18.91 7.15
CA SER A 139 5.41 19.20 6.50
C SER A 139 5.37 20.65 6.00
N SER A 140 6.44 21.40 6.24
CA SER A 140 6.61 22.77 5.69
C SER A 140 7.05 22.73 4.23
N CYS A 141 6.26 22.12 3.36
CA CYS A 141 6.40 22.37 1.92
C CYS A 141 5.58 23.64 1.61
N GLU A 142 6.24 24.77 1.57
CA GLU A 142 5.78 25.97 0.86
C GLU A 142 5.83 25.67 -0.63
N GLY A 143 4.84 24.99 -1.13
CA GLY A 143 4.54 24.84 -2.54
C GLY A 143 3.19 25.49 -2.77
N ALA A 144 3.20 26.75 -3.19
CA ALA A 144 2.01 27.44 -3.66
C ALA A 144 1.47 26.72 -4.89
N TYR A 145 0.47 25.85 -4.70
CA TYR A 145 -0.48 25.55 -5.77
C TYR A 145 -1.54 26.64 -5.74
N SER A 146 -1.30 27.73 -6.45
CA SER A 146 -2.37 28.60 -6.90
C SER A 146 -3.11 27.83 -8.00
N SER A 147 -4.31 27.38 -7.70
CA SER A 147 -5.25 26.93 -8.72
C SER A 147 -5.67 28.13 -9.59
N PRO A 148 -5.80 27.98 -10.90
CA PRO A 148 -6.38 28.98 -11.76
C PRO A 148 -7.84 29.22 -11.45
#